data_a7476684b807cbc9913531740aca31d9
#
_entry.id   a7476684b807cbc9913531740aca31d9
#
_cell.length_a   1.000
_cell.length_b   1.000
_cell.length_c   1.000
_cell.angle_alpha   90.00
_cell.angle_beta   90.00
_cell.angle_gamma   90.00
#
_symmetry.space_group_name_H-M   'P 1'
#
loop_
_entity.id
_entity.type
_entity.pdbx_description
1 polymer ?
#
loop_
_entity_poly.entity_id
_entity_poly.type
_entity_poly.pdbx_seq_one_letter_code
_entity_poly.pdbx_strand_id
1 'polypeptide(L)'
;MKIAFLFNHDQVHQVAHGLPIALALAKAGGGHEIVIATTNPQLTAEVIRLGKEAIGKTITLVQLGLRTVLSKTLSAALNRLVPATKLLIYRDNLDFFRSVDVLVVTEKTSLILKSHYGLDDLKIIHARHGAGDRAIGFDPASARFDHVLASGAKIRERLINESGLDPARVSVVGYPKFDLVPKQRKRLPFAHSDRPTVLYNPHVSPHLSSWYGMGRQILDFFVENDRYNLIFAPHVMLFERPYVISIDKLRIDRAGRIAEKYRRAPNIHVDLGSPASTDMTYTMAADIYLGDVSSQVYEFLLEPRPCLFLNPHHVAYEGDPNYAHWQAGPVIDSVAELGPALEAAVATHGDYAPIQKALFDRSFDLTDEPSSERAARAILGVLGDAKTLARQKGLCAVA
;
A
#
# COMPACT_ATOMS: atom_id res chain seq x y z
N MET A 1 -6.32 -15.89 -23.61
CA MET A 1 -5.23 -14.96 -23.31
C MET A 1 -4.64 -15.31 -21.97
N LYS A 2 -3.34 -15.07 -21.80
CA LYS A 2 -2.63 -15.31 -20.54
C LYS A 2 -2.43 -13.98 -19.79
N ILE A 3 -3.07 -13.86 -18.63
CA ILE A 3 -3.03 -12.68 -17.78
C ILE A 3 -2.18 -13.03 -16.55
N ALA A 4 -1.03 -12.36 -16.39
CA ALA A 4 -0.14 -12.60 -15.27
C ALA A 4 -0.16 -11.44 -14.27
N PHE A 5 -0.20 -11.76 -12.99
CA PHE A 5 0.00 -10.82 -11.88
C PHE A 5 1.41 -10.99 -11.34
N LEU A 6 2.21 -9.94 -11.38
CA LEU A 6 3.60 -9.99 -10.92
C LEU A 6 3.74 -9.38 -9.53
N PHE A 7 4.14 -10.20 -8.58
CA PHE A 7 4.57 -9.76 -7.25
C PHE A 7 6.10 -9.90 -7.16
N ASN A 8 6.79 -8.76 -7.21
CA ASN A 8 8.25 -8.69 -7.25
C ASN A 8 8.82 -7.69 -6.25
N HIS A 9 8.08 -7.43 -5.19
CA HIS A 9 8.49 -6.53 -4.11
C HIS A 9 9.26 -7.27 -3.02
N ASP A 10 10.06 -6.54 -2.26
CA ASP A 10 10.60 -7.03 -1.00
C ASP A 10 9.50 -7.07 0.08
N GLN A 11 8.41 -6.31 -0.13
CA GLN A 11 7.33 -6.12 0.84
C GLN A 11 6.10 -6.97 0.50
N VAL A 12 5.81 -7.95 1.34
CA VAL A 12 4.71 -8.92 1.13
C VAL A 12 3.31 -8.30 1.16
N HIS A 13 3.11 -7.17 1.88
CA HIS A 13 1.79 -6.53 1.97
C HIS A 13 1.24 -6.07 0.61
N GLN A 14 2.09 -5.90 -0.40
CA GLN A 14 1.64 -5.50 -1.73
C GLN A 14 0.85 -6.60 -2.46
N VAL A 15 0.94 -7.85 -2.03
CA VAL A 15 0.11 -8.95 -2.54
C VAL A 15 -1.38 -8.64 -2.36
N ALA A 16 -1.76 -8.04 -1.23
CA ALA A 16 -3.14 -7.69 -0.91
C ALA A 16 -3.80 -6.69 -1.88
N HIS A 17 -3.00 -5.96 -2.67
CA HIS A 17 -3.54 -5.01 -3.67
C HIS A 17 -3.85 -5.64 -5.03
N GLY A 18 -3.12 -6.69 -5.42
CA GLY A 18 -3.29 -7.33 -6.73
C GLY A 18 -3.99 -8.68 -6.67
N LEU A 19 -3.76 -9.46 -5.61
CA LEU A 19 -4.32 -10.81 -5.50
C LEU A 19 -5.85 -10.86 -5.54
N PRO A 20 -6.62 -9.98 -4.86
CA PRO A 20 -8.07 -9.98 -4.96
C PRO A 20 -8.57 -9.82 -6.41
N ILE A 21 -7.86 -9.04 -7.21
CA ILE A 21 -8.18 -8.83 -8.63
C ILE A 21 -7.98 -10.14 -9.42
N ALA A 22 -6.87 -10.85 -9.17
CA ALA A 22 -6.59 -12.14 -9.80
C ALA A 22 -7.67 -13.18 -9.44
N LEU A 23 -8.09 -13.20 -8.17
CA LEU A 23 -9.17 -14.08 -7.69
C LEU A 23 -10.51 -13.75 -8.36
N ALA A 24 -10.85 -12.46 -8.49
CA ALA A 24 -12.06 -12.01 -9.17
C ALA A 24 -12.05 -12.38 -10.66
N LEU A 25 -10.91 -12.21 -11.35
CA LEU A 25 -10.75 -12.64 -12.75
C LEU A 25 -10.90 -14.17 -12.91
N ALA A 26 -10.29 -14.95 -12.04
CA ALA A 26 -10.41 -16.41 -12.07
C ALA A 26 -11.86 -16.86 -11.83
N LYS A 27 -12.60 -16.19 -10.94
CA LYS A 27 -14.02 -16.43 -10.66
C LYS A 27 -14.91 -16.03 -11.85
N ALA A 28 -14.57 -14.94 -12.54
CA ALA A 28 -15.33 -14.45 -13.69
C ALA A 28 -15.27 -15.42 -14.88
N GLY A 29 -14.25 -16.24 -14.98
CA GLY A 29 -14.06 -17.20 -16.08
C GLY A 29 -13.66 -16.50 -17.39
N GLY A 30 -14.23 -16.91 -18.54
CA GLY A 30 -13.98 -16.27 -19.84
C GLY A 30 -12.84 -16.91 -20.64
N GLY A 31 -12.34 -18.07 -20.21
CA GLY A 31 -11.32 -18.82 -20.94
C GLY A 31 -9.91 -18.21 -20.89
N HIS A 32 -9.65 -17.32 -19.94
CA HIS A 32 -8.33 -16.74 -19.69
C HIS A 32 -7.50 -17.62 -18.77
N GLU A 33 -6.22 -17.79 -19.06
CA GLU A 33 -5.23 -18.38 -18.16
C GLU A 33 -4.80 -17.30 -17.16
N ILE A 34 -5.12 -17.45 -15.87
CA ILE A 34 -4.70 -16.54 -14.82
C ILE A 34 -3.45 -17.11 -14.14
N VAL A 35 -2.37 -16.33 -14.17
CA VAL A 35 -1.08 -16.71 -13.60
C VAL A 35 -0.67 -15.71 -12.54
N ILE A 36 -0.18 -16.19 -11.41
CA ILE A 36 0.53 -15.36 -10.42
C ILE A 36 2.01 -15.70 -10.48
N ALA A 37 2.83 -14.68 -10.72
CA ALA A 37 4.28 -14.78 -10.72
C ALA A 37 4.84 -14.08 -9.48
N THR A 38 5.63 -14.79 -8.69
CA THR A 38 6.33 -14.28 -7.50
C THR A 38 7.83 -14.34 -7.69
N THR A 39 8.59 -13.49 -7.00
CA THR A 39 10.05 -13.43 -7.15
C THR A 39 10.82 -13.89 -5.92
N ASN A 40 10.12 -14.21 -4.83
CA ASN A 40 10.74 -14.76 -3.62
C ASN A 40 9.75 -15.67 -2.85
N PRO A 41 10.26 -16.55 -1.96
CA PRO A 41 9.43 -17.47 -1.19
C PRO A 41 8.40 -16.80 -0.26
N GLN A 42 8.72 -15.62 0.28
CA GLN A 42 7.81 -14.90 1.19
C GLN A 42 6.56 -14.43 0.44
N LEU A 43 6.72 -13.88 -0.78
CA LEU A 43 5.60 -13.52 -1.64
C LEU A 43 4.78 -14.75 -2.03
N THR A 44 5.45 -15.87 -2.34
CA THR A 44 4.78 -17.15 -2.65
C THR A 44 3.91 -17.61 -1.48
N ALA A 45 4.47 -17.61 -0.26
CA ALA A 45 3.74 -18.00 0.94
C ALA A 45 2.53 -17.10 1.20
N GLU A 46 2.67 -15.78 1.01
CA GLU A 46 1.57 -14.83 1.21
C GLU A 46 0.46 -15.01 0.15
N VAL A 47 0.82 -15.25 -1.11
CA VAL A 47 -0.14 -15.57 -2.18
C VAL A 47 -0.93 -16.84 -1.83
N ILE A 48 -0.26 -17.89 -1.35
CA ILE A 48 -0.93 -19.14 -0.93
C ILE A 48 -1.84 -18.88 0.28
N ARG A 49 -1.36 -18.14 1.28
CA ARG A 49 -2.12 -17.82 2.49
C ARG A 49 -3.42 -17.07 2.18
N LEU A 50 -3.37 -16.05 1.33
CA LEU A 50 -4.52 -15.22 0.98
C LEU A 50 -5.40 -15.85 -0.11
N GLY A 51 -4.80 -16.49 -1.11
CA GLY A 51 -5.50 -17.07 -2.27
C GLY A 51 -6.15 -18.42 -2.00
N LYS A 52 -5.75 -19.10 -0.90
CA LYS A 52 -6.33 -20.38 -0.43
C LYS A 52 -6.46 -21.39 -1.56
N GLU A 53 -7.64 -21.97 -1.71
CA GLU A 53 -7.92 -23.05 -2.67
C GLU A 53 -7.90 -22.64 -4.15
N ALA A 54 -7.97 -21.36 -4.47
CA ALA A 54 -7.91 -20.87 -5.85
C ALA A 54 -6.51 -21.12 -6.46
N ILE A 55 -5.47 -21.06 -5.61
CA ILE A 55 -4.09 -21.30 -6.04
C ILE A 55 -3.88 -22.78 -6.34
N GLY A 56 -3.44 -23.06 -7.56
CA GLY A 56 -3.26 -24.42 -8.09
C GLY A 56 -4.53 -25.09 -8.66
N LYS A 57 -5.73 -24.48 -8.43
CA LYS A 57 -6.98 -24.96 -9.05
C LYS A 57 -7.39 -24.11 -10.25
N THR A 58 -7.58 -22.82 -10.05
CA THR A 58 -8.02 -21.87 -11.07
C THR A 58 -6.96 -20.85 -11.44
N ILE A 59 -5.93 -20.71 -10.61
CA ILE A 59 -4.81 -19.80 -10.78
C ILE A 59 -3.51 -20.59 -10.77
N THR A 60 -2.72 -20.45 -11.81
CA THR A 60 -1.37 -21.02 -11.88
C THR A 60 -0.39 -20.16 -11.10
N LEU A 61 0.40 -20.77 -10.22
CA LEU A 61 1.44 -20.07 -9.45
C LEU A 61 2.82 -20.41 -10.01
N VAL A 62 3.61 -19.39 -10.33
CA VAL A 62 4.97 -19.51 -10.88
C VAL A 62 5.93 -18.70 -10.02
N GLN A 63 7.04 -19.30 -9.63
CA GLN A 63 8.12 -18.56 -8.97
C GLN A 63 9.23 -18.25 -9.97
N LEU A 64 9.45 -16.95 -10.22
CA LEU A 64 10.54 -16.44 -11.04
C LEU A 64 11.78 -16.22 -10.17
N GLY A 65 12.94 -16.61 -10.68
CA GLY A 65 14.19 -16.48 -9.93
C GLY A 65 15.39 -16.22 -10.83
N LEU A 66 16.55 -16.04 -10.21
CA LEU A 66 17.82 -15.96 -10.92
C LEU A 66 18.20 -17.35 -11.47
N ARG A 67 18.28 -17.48 -12.79
CA ARG A 67 18.53 -18.76 -13.47
C ARG A 67 20.00 -19.04 -13.68
N THR A 68 20.81 -17.99 -13.93
CA THR A 68 22.22 -18.15 -14.28
C THR A 68 23.13 -17.96 -13.07
N VAL A 69 24.31 -18.63 -13.07
CA VAL A 69 25.34 -18.41 -12.05
C VAL A 69 25.80 -16.97 -12.06
N LEU A 70 25.96 -16.38 -13.25
CA LEU A 70 26.37 -14.99 -13.43
C LEU A 70 25.36 -14.03 -12.77
N SER A 71 24.04 -14.27 -12.94
CA SER A 71 23.01 -13.45 -12.30
C SER A 71 23.08 -13.55 -10.78
N LYS A 72 23.31 -14.76 -10.24
CA LYS A 72 23.42 -14.97 -8.78
C LYS A 72 24.64 -14.24 -8.21
N THR A 73 25.79 -14.31 -8.86
CA THR A 73 27.00 -13.61 -8.40
C THR A 73 26.88 -12.10 -8.52
N LEU A 74 26.35 -11.58 -9.63
CA LEU A 74 26.09 -10.15 -9.82
C LEU A 74 25.07 -9.62 -8.79
N SER A 75 24.00 -10.37 -8.54
CA SER A 75 23.01 -10.02 -7.52
C SER A 75 23.69 -9.91 -6.14
N ALA A 76 24.48 -10.89 -5.74
CA ALA A 76 25.17 -10.90 -4.45
C ALA A 76 26.14 -9.70 -4.30
N ALA A 77 26.82 -9.32 -5.37
CA ALA A 77 27.78 -8.20 -5.36
C ALA A 77 27.09 -6.82 -5.36
N LEU A 78 26.02 -6.64 -6.17
CA LEU A 78 25.43 -5.34 -6.46
C LEU A 78 24.20 -5.01 -5.59
N ASN A 79 23.57 -6.00 -4.95
CA ASN A 79 22.31 -5.82 -4.21
C ASN A 79 22.42 -4.88 -2.99
N ARG A 80 23.65 -4.57 -2.56
CA ARG A 80 23.91 -3.58 -1.51
C ARG A 80 23.79 -2.13 -2.00
N LEU A 81 23.94 -1.90 -3.30
CA LEU A 81 24.00 -0.57 -3.91
C LEU A 81 22.75 -0.24 -4.72
N VAL A 82 22.23 -1.22 -5.49
CA VAL A 82 21.08 -1.08 -6.37
C VAL A 82 20.19 -2.32 -6.26
N PRO A 83 18.89 -2.27 -6.59
CA PRO A 83 18.00 -3.45 -6.59
C PRO A 83 18.31 -4.38 -7.78
N ALA A 84 19.58 -4.85 -7.87
CA ALA A 84 20.08 -5.62 -8.99
C ALA A 84 19.34 -6.95 -9.18
N THR A 85 18.97 -7.61 -8.08
CA THR A 85 18.22 -8.88 -8.11
C THR A 85 16.95 -8.74 -8.96
N LYS A 86 16.20 -7.67 -8.77
CA LYS A 86 14.93 -7.44 -9.48
C LYS A 86 15.14 -7.32 -10.99
N LEU A 87 16.13 -6.54 -11.42
CA LEU A 87 16.46 -6.36 -12.84
C LEU A 87 16.98 -7.64 -13.48
N LEU A 88 17.79 -8.40 -12.75
CA LEU A 88 18.33 -9.67 -13.21
C LEU A 88 17.24 -10.76 -13.33
N ILE A 89 16.24 -10.75 -12.45
CA ILE A 89 15.07 -11.64 -12.57
C ILE A 89 14.30 -11.35 -13.86
N TYR A 90 14.09 -10.10 -14.23
CA TYR A 90 13.45 -9.76 -15.50
C TYR A 90 14.24 -10.35 -16.67
N ARG A 91 15.56 -10.11 -16.72
CA ARG A 91 16.44 -10.63 -17.76
C ARG A 91 16.40 -12.15 -17.87
N ASP A 92 16.53 -12.84 -16.74
CA ASP A 92 16.65 -14.30 -16.71
C ASP A 92 15.31 -15.02 -17.01
N ASN A 93 14.18 -14.30 -17.03
CA ASN A 93 12.84 -14.87 -17.26
C ASN A 93 12.09 -14.19 -18.42
N LEU A 94 12.81 -13.66 -19.41
CA LEU A 94 12.18 -13.01 -20.57
C LEU A 94 11.26 -13.94 -21.37
N ASP A 95 11.55 -15.24 -21.41
CA ASP A 95 10.71 -16.27 -21.98
C ASP A 95 9.31 -16.31 -21.35
N PHE A 96 9.23 -16.20 -20.03
CA PHE A 96 7.97 -16.08 -19.30
C PHE A 96 7.22 -14.81 -19.74
N PHE A 97 7.86 -13.64 -19.70
CA PHE A 97 7.21 -12.37 -20.05
C PHE A 97 6.75 -12.31 -21.51
N ARG A 98 7.48 -12.95 -22.45
CA ARG A 98 7.06 -13.09 -23.84
C ARG A 98 5.85 -14.00 -24.03
N SER A 99 5.59 -14.90 -23.09
CA SER A 99 4.43 -15.81 -23.14
C SER A 99 3.15 -15.19 -22.56
N VAL A 100 3.22 -13.96 -22.05
CA VAL A 100 2.12 -13.28 -21.34
C VAL A 100 1.53 -12.21 -22.24
N ASP A 101 0.21 -12.17 -22.40
CA ASP A 101 -0.49 -11.12 -23.16
C ASP A 101 -0.69 -9.86 -22.33
N VAL A 102 -0.98 -10.03 -21.02
CA VAL A 102 -1.24 -8.94 -20.09
C VAL A 102 -0.50 -9.17 -18.78
N LEU A 103 0.26 -8.18 -18.34
CA LEU A 103 0.96 -8.17 -17.07
C LEU A 103 0.34 -7.12 -16.13
N VAL A 104 -0.24 -7.56 -15.04
CA VAL A 104 -0.76 -6.69 -13.98
C VAL A 104 0.31 -6.55 -12.90
N VAL A 105 0.68 -5.31 -12.58
CA VAL A 105 1.77 -4.99 -11.66
C VAL A 105 1.34 -3.93 -10.64
N THR A 106 1.98 -3.93 -9.48
CA THR A 106 1.76 -2.91 -8.45
C THR A 106 2.91 -1.89 -8.36
N GLU A 107 3.87 -1.94 -9.30
CA GLU A 107 5.07 -1.11 -9.30
C GLU A 107 5.49 -0.67 -10.71
N LYS A 108 6.43 0.29 -10.80
CA LYS A 108 6.83 0.92 -12.07
C LYS A 108 8.05 0.26 -12.75
N THR A 109 8.84 -0.53 -12.01
CA THR A 109 10.09 -1.10 -12.53
C THR A 109 9.84 -2.05 -13.72
N SER A 110 8.65 -2.69 -13.76
CA SER A 110 8.23 -3.58 -14.85
C SER A 110 8.15 -2.89 -16.21
N LEU A 111 8.07 -1.56 -16.27
CA LEU A 111 8.13 -0.81 -17.53
C LEU A 111 9.44 -1.04 -18.32
N ILE A 112 10.50 -1.54 -17.65
CA ILE A 112 11.76 -1.94 -18.29
C ILE A 112 11.53 -3.06 -19.33
N LEU A 113 10.51 -3.88 -19.17
CA LEU A 113 10.15 -4.94 -20.12
C LEU A 113 9.86 -4.37 -21.50
N LYS A 114 9.20 -3.21 -21.60
CA LYS A 114 9.00 -2.49 -22.85
C LYS A 114 10.23 -1.66 -23.21
N SER A 115 10.69 -0.78 -22.32
CA SER A 115 11.68 0.24 -22.64
C SER A 115 13.09 -0.29 -22.91
N HIS A 116 13.44 -1.45 -22.37
CA HIS A 116 14.80 -2.02 -22.52
C HIS A 116 14.78 -3.38 -23.23
N TYR A 117 13.74 -4.19 -22.99
CA TYR A 117 13.67 -5.54 -23.59
C TYR A 117 12.78 -5.62 -24.82
N GLY A 118 12.15 -4.52 -25.25
CA GLY A 118 11.38 -4.44 -26.49
C GLY A 118 10.12 -5.31 -26.52
N LEU A 119 9.49 -5.56 -25.35
CA LEU A 119 8.23 -6.31 -25.26
C LEU A 119 7.04 -5.37 -25.51
N ASP A 120 6.95 -4.77 -26.71
CA ASP A 120 5.98 -3.72 -27.02
C ASP A 120 4.54 -4.25 -27.07
N ASP A 121 4.35 -5.50 -27.48
CA ASP A 121 3.04 -6.17 -27.54
C ASP A 121 2.49 -6.54 -26.14
N LEU A 122 3.36 -6.65 -25.14
CA LEU A 122 2.96 -6.94 -23.76
C LEU A 122 2.17 -5.77 -23.19
N LYS A 123 0.88 -5.95 -22.88
CA LYS A 123 0.10 -4.93 -22.17
C LYS A 123 0.43 -4.92 -20.69
N ILE A 124 0.88 -3.78 -20.17
CA ILE A 124 1.21 -3.63 -18.73
C ILE A 124 0.16 -2.75 -18.07
N ILE A 125 -0.61 -3.35 -17.15
CA ILE A 125 -1.64 -2.67 -16.36
C ILE A 125 -1.12 -2.41 -14.94
N HIS A 126 -1.21 -1.17 -14.50
CA HIS A 126 -0.78 -0.78 -13.16
C HIS A 126 -1.95 -0.83 -12.18
N ALA A 127 -1.98 -1.83 -11.31
CA ALA A 127 -2.86 -1.88 -10.14
C ALA A 127 -2.18 -1.16 -8.97
N ARG A 128 -2.50 0.13 -8.78
CA ARG A 128 -1.81 0.96 -7.78
C ARG A 128 -1.99 0.40 -6.37
N HIS A 129 -0.91 0.45 -5.60
CA HIS A 129 -0.92 0.17 -4.16
C HIS A 129 -0.93 1.49 -3.38
N GLY A 130 -1.96 1.70 -2.57
CA GLY A 130 -2.12 2.89 -1.74
C GLY A 130 -2.74 4.10 -2.44
N ALA A 131 -3.35 4.97 -1.63
CA ALA A 131 -3.98 6.23 -2.03
C ALA A 131 -3.23 7.46 -1.50
N GLY A 132 -1.93 7.31 -1.23
CA GLY A 132 -1.09 8.36 -0.67
C GLY A 132 -0.94 9.59 -1.57
N ASP A 133 -0.61 10.72 -0.95
CA ASP A 133 -0.57 12.04 -1.59
C ASP A 133 0.78 12.39 -2.22
N ARG A 134 1.82 11.57 -2.03
CA ARG A 134 3.20 11.91 -2.42
C ARG A 134 3.37 12.04 -3.93
N ALA A 135 4.05 13.10 -4.36
CA ALA A 135 4.33 13.43 -5.77
C ALA A 135 5.00 12.28 -6.54
N ILE A 136 5.87 11.49 -5.92
CA ILE A 136 6.53 10.33 -6.54
C ILE A 136 5.53 9.29 -7.09
N GLY A 137 4.30 9.27 -6.57
CA GLY A 137 3.22 8.43 -7.08
C GLY A 137 2.66 8.90 -8.43
N PHE A 138 2.90 10.15 -8.81
CA PHE A 138 2.29 10.83 -9.94
C PHE A 138 3.32 11.35 -10.97
N ASP A 139 4.51 10.78 -10.99
CA ASP A 139 5.54 11.12 -11.96
C ASP A 139 5.15 10.69 -13.40
N PRO A 140 5.80 11.26 -14.45
CA PRO A 140 5.49 10.97 -15.85
C PRO A 140 5.64 9.49 -16.25
N ALA A 141 6.40 8.67 -15.49
CA ALA A 141 6.50 7.25 -15.79
C ALA A 141 5.15 6.53 -15.68
N SER A 142 4.22 7.06 -14.88
CA SER A 142 2.85 6.51 -14.75
C SER A 142 2.07 6.55 -16.07
N ALA A 143 2.34 7.52 -16.97
CA ALA A 143 1.71 7.62 -18.30
C ALA A 143 2.20 6.55 -19.30
N ARG A 144 3.25 5.78 -18.96
CA ARG A 144 3.81 4.74 -19.83
C ARG A 144 3.10 3.39 -19.72
N PHE A 145 2.23 3.21 -18.71
CA PHE A 145 1.40 2.01 -18.61
C PHE A 145 0.30 2.01 -19.67
N ASP A 146 -0.09 0.83 -20.16
CA ASP A 146 -1.19 0.70 -21.12
C ASP A 146 -2.53 1.03 -20.47
N HIS A 147 -2.68 0.74 -19.16
CA HIS A 147 -3.83 1.13 -18.36
C HIS A 147 -3.46 1.24 -16.88
N VAL A 148 -4.18 2.08 -16.14
CA VAL A 148 -3.99 2.26 -14.68
C VAL A 148 -5.33 2.07 -13.98
N LEU A 149 -5.32 1.25 -12.92
CA LEU A 149 -6.44 1.07 -12.00
C LEU A 149 -6.25 2.03 -10.82
N ALA A 150 -7.10 3.03 -10.73
CA ALA A 150 -7.06 4.05 -9.69
C ALA A 150 -8.05 3.72 -8.57
N SER A 151 -7.68 4.02 -7.32
CA SER A 151 -8.54 3.75 -6.17
C SER A 151 -9.72 4.71 -6.04
N GLY A 152 -9.59 5.95 -6.52
CA GLY A 152 -10.64 6.98 -6.43
C GLY A 152 -10.38 8.16 -7.35
N ALA A 153 -11.30 9.11 -7.33
CA ALA A 153 -11.29 10.31 -8.18
C ALA A 153 -10.01 11.14 -8.00
N LYS A 154 -9.55 11.36 -6.76
CA LYS A 154 -8.31 12.07 -6.45
C LYS A 154 -7.12 11.49 -7.20
N ILE A 155 -6.98 10.17 -7.17
CA ILE A 155 -5.86 9.48 -7.82
C ILE A 155 -5.95 9.61 -9.34
N ARG A 156 -7.15 9.45 -9.91
CA ARG A 156 -7.39 9.63 -11.35
C ARG A 156 -7.03 11.05 -11.80
N GLU A 157 -7.53 12.06 -11.12
CA GLU A 157 -7.29 13.48 -11.43
C GLU A 157 -5.80 13.79 -11.42
N ARG A 158 -5.08 13.38 -10.38
CA ARG A 158 -3.64 13.61 -10.27
C ARG A 158 -2.83 12.88 -11.34
N LEU A 159 -3.21 11.65 -11.70
CA LEU A 159 -2.56 10.91 -12.79
C LEU A 159 -2.72 11.63 -14.13
N ILE A 160 -3.90 12.18 -14.41
CA ILE A 160 -4.16 12.93 -15.64
C ILE A 160 -3.36 14.25 -15.64
N ASN A 161 -3.47 15.03 -14.56
CA ASN A 161 -2.95 16.38 -14.51
C ASN A 161 -1.42 16.44 -14.27
N GLU A 162 -0.87 15.54 -13.45
CA GLU A 162 0.55 15.58 -13.06
C GLU A 162 1.41 14.58 -13.86
N SER A 163 0.88 13.40 -14.18
CA SER A 163 1.62 12.40 -14.94
C SER A 163 1.42 12.52 -16.47
N GLY A 164 0.40 13.26 -16.92
CA GLY A 164 0.02 13.33 -18.32
C GLY A 164 -0.63 12.04 -18.84
N LEU A 165 -1.25 11.25 -17.95
CA LEU A 165 -1.94 10.02 -18.36
C LEU A 165 -3.21 10.35 -19.15
N ASP A 166 -3.39 9.68 -20.30
CA ASP A 166 -4.63 9.78 -21.08
C ASP A 166 -5.85 9.35 -20.23
N PRO A 167 -6.89 10.18 -20.11
CA PRO A 167 -8.12 9.86 -19.37
C PRO A 167 -8.78 8.54 -19.78
N ALA A 168 -8.63 8.07 -21.03
CA ALA A 168 -9.13 6.79 -21.51
C ALA A 168 -8.34 5.59 -20.94
N ARG A 169 -7.13 5.82 -20.44
CA ARG A 169 -6.21 4.79 -19.93
C ARG A 169 -6.22 4.68 -18.41
N VAL A 170 -7.24 5.24 -17.74
CA VAL A 170 -7.41 5.11 -16.29
C VAL A 170 -8.85 4.80 -15.92
N SER A 171 -9.04 3.72 -15.15
CA SER A 171 -10.33 3.33 -14.57
C SER A 171 -10.33 3.50 -13.06
N VAL A 172 -11.37 4.12 -12.52
CA VAL A 172 -11.60 4.16 -11.07
C VAL A 172 -12.30 2.86 -10.68
N VAL A 173 -11.64 2.07 -9.81
CA VAL A 173 -12.08 0.71 -9.47
C VAL A 173 -12.28 0.49 -7.98
N GLY A 174 -11.98 1.48 -7.14
CA GLY A 174 -11.92 1.32 -5.70
C GLY A 174 -10.59 0.73 -5.23
N TYR A 175 -10.58 0.13 -4.03
CA TYR A 175 -9.36 -0.33 -3.37
C TYR A 175 -9.46 -1.82 -3.02
N PRO A 176 -8.93 -2.71 -3.88
CA PRO A 176 -9.11 -4.17 -3.74
C PRO A 176 -8.64 -4.76 -2.40
N LYS A 177 -7.72 -4.10 -1.71
CA LYS A 177 -7.29 -4.51 -0.37
C LYS A 177 -8.43 -4.51 0.64
N PHE A 178 -9.42 -3.60 0.51
CA PHE A 178 -10.56 -3.54 1.42
C PHE A 178 -11.49 -4.75 1.30
N ASP A 179 -11.48 -5.45 0.16
CA ASP A 179 -12.26 -6.68 -0.02
C ASP A 179 -11.75 -7.83 0.89
N LEU A 180 -10.51 -7.71 1.42
CA LEU A 180 -9.88 -8.66 2.33
C LEU A 180 -10.08 -8.31 3.81
N VAL A 181 -10.55 -7.09 4.11
CA VAL A 181 -10.64 -6.60 5.49
C VAL A 181 -11.79 -7.29 6.23
N PRO A 182 -11.55 -7.79 7.45
CA PRO A 182 -12.62 -8.33 8.30
C PRO A 182 -13.68 -7.26 8.58
N LYS A 183 -14.96 -7.64 8.48
CA LYS A 183 -16.09 -6.73 8.74
C LYS A 183 -16.21 -6.28 10.20
N GLN A 184 -15.52 -6.96 11.13
CA GLN A 184 -15.56 -6.65 12.55
C GLN A 184 -14.24 -6.07 13.02
N ARG A 185 -14.30 -4.90 13.67
CA ARG A 185 -13.19 -4.27 14.34
C ARG A 185 -12.75 -5.12 15.54
N LYS A 186 -11.46 -5.47 15.61
CA LYS A 186 -10.83 -6.15 16.73
C LYS A 186 -9.87 -5.19 17.40
N ARG A 187 -10.02 -4.96 18.69
CA ARG A 187 -9.14 -4.09 19.51
C ARG A 187 -7.87 -4.83 19.94
N LEU A 188 -7.11 -5.34 18.98
CA LEU A 188 -5.82 -5.99 19.24
C LEU A 188 -4.69 -4.95 19.15
N PRO A 189 -3.67 -4.99 20.04
CA PRO A 189 -3.42 -6.00 21.09
C PRO A 189 -4.11 -5.72 22.43
N PHE A 190 -4.78 -4.59 22.59
CA PHE A 190 -5.35 -4.13 23.87
C PHE A 190 -6.85 -4.44 24.02
N ALA A 191 -7.27 -5.65 23.65
CA ALA A 191 -8.68 -6.05 23.63
C ALA A 191 -9.42 -5.91 24.97
N HIS A 192 -8.71 -5.94 26.08
CA HIS A 192 -9.27 -5.89 27.45
C HIS A 192 -8.99 -4.54 28.14
N SER A 193 -8.56 -3.53 27.42
CA SER A 193 -8.29 -2.20 27.96
C SER A 193 -9.38 -1.22 27.56
N ASP A 194 -9.86 -0.44 28.54
CA ASP A 194 -10.81 0.65 28.30
C ASP A 194 -10.12 1.97 27.89
N ARG A 195 -8.77 2.00 27.92
CA ARG A 195 -7.98 3.17 27.53
C ARG A 195 -8.04 3.36 26.01
N PRO A 196 -8.17 4.61 25.51
CA PRO A 196 -8.06 4.87 24.09
C PRO A 196 -6.71 4.40 23.54
N THR A 197 -6.75 3.74 22.38
CA THR A 197 -5.55 3.21 21.73
C THR A 197 -5.11 4.15 20.61
N VAL A 198 -3.88 4.66 20.71
CA VAL A 198 -3.22 5.48 19.71
C VAL A 198 -2.39 4.59 18.79
N LEU A 199 -2.55 4.72 17.48
CA LEU A 199 -1.66 4.11 16.48
C LEU A 199 -0.60 5.14 16.06
N TYR A 200 0.66 4.91 16.42
CA TYR A 200 1.77 5.72 15.89
C TYR A 200 2.46 5.01 14.73
N ASN A 201 2.29 5.58 13.53
CA ASN A 201 2.75 5.02 12.26
C ASN A 201 3.67 5.99 11.50
N PRO A 202 4.94 6.20 11.94
CA PRO A 202 5.87 7.07 11.24
C PRO A 202 6.34 6.50 9.90
N HIS A 203 6.54 7.39 8.93
CA HIS A 203 7.05 7.08 7.60
C HIS A 203 8.51 6.59 7.63
N VAL A 204 8.96 5.88 6.59
CA VAL A 204 10.33 5.38 6.49
C VAL A 204 11.34 6.45 6.11
N SER A 205 10.98 7.37 5.18
CA SER A 205 11.93 8.32 4.59
C SER A 205 12.32 9.43 5.57
N PRO A 206 13.61 9.67 5.83
CA PRO A 206 14.09 10.62 6.83
C PRO A 206 13.53 12.04 6.70
N HIS A 207 13.32 12.51 5.47
CA HIS A 207 12.82 13.89 5.21
C HIS A 207 11.29 14.03 5.38
N LEU A 208 10.57 12.93 5.66
CA LEU A 208 9.12 12.91 5.87
C LEU A 208 8.77 12.41 7.26
N SER A 209 9.66 11.63 7.88
CA SER A 209 9.39 10.87 9.07
C SER A 209 9.53 11.68 10.35
N SER A 210 8.56 11.56 11.22
CA SER A 210 8.62 12.05 12.59
C SER A 210 9.55 11.23 13.49
N TRP A 211 9.89 9.99 13.09
CA TRP A 211 10.70 9.10 13.91
C TRP A 211 12.07 9.68 14.28
N TYR A 212 12.78 10.23 13.32
CA TYR A 212 14.18 10.65 13.51
C TYR A 212 14.32 11.85 14.46
N GLY A 213 13.35 12.77 14.48
CA GLY A 213 13.36 13.96 15.35
C GLY A 213 12.55 13.80 16.64
N MET A 214 11.40 13.13 16.57
CA MET A 214 10.41 13.13 17.65
C MET A 214 10.15 11.73 18.23
N GLY A 215 10.44 10.65 17.49
CA GLY A 215 9.92 9.31 17.77
C GLY A 215 10.25 8.81 19.18
N ARG A 216 11.47 9.03 19.69
CA ARG A 216 11.85 8.61 21.04
C ARG A 216 11.10 9.40 22.12
N GLN A 217 10.97 10.69 21.95
CA GLN A 217 10.24 11.55 22.88
C GLN A 217 8.75 11.18 22.91
N ILE A 218 8.17 10.81 21.76
CA ILE A 218 6.80 10.30 21.67
C ILE A 218 6.67 9.00 22.48
N LEU A 219 7.58 8.04 22.28
CA LEU A 219 7.54 6.80 23.07
C LEU A 219 7.73 7.05 24.58
N ASP A 220 8.60 7.99 24.96
CA ASP A 220 8.79 8.39 26.36
C ASP A 220 7.51 8.98 26.95
N PHE A 221 6.81 9.86 26.20
CA PHE A 221 5.51 10.39 26.61
C PHE A 221 4.51 9.27 26.97
N PHE A 222 4.42 8.21 26.15
CA PHE A 222 3.50 7.10 26.44
C PHE A 222 3.99 6.19 27.56
N VAL A 223 5.29 6.08 27.84
CA VAL A 223 5.79 5.41 29.05
C VAL A 223 5.37 6.15 30.31
N GLU A 224 5.41 7.49 30.27
CA GLU A 224 5.11 8.37 31.40
C GLU A 224 3.60 8.66 31.55
N ASN A 225 2.80 8.37 30.51
CA ASN A 225 1.38 8.67 30.46
C ASN A 225 0.55 7.41 30.19
N ASP A 226 -0.06 6.90 31.23
CA ASP A 226 -0.85 5.66 31.18
C ASP A 226 -2.33 5.86 30.80
N ARG A 227 -2.75 7.08 30.45
CA ARG A 227 -4.13 7.39 29.99
C ARG A 227 -4.44 6.78 28.61
N TYR A 228 -3.40 6.42 27.85
CA TYR A 228 -3.51 5.87 26.51
C TYR A 228 -2.77 4.54 26.40
N ASN A 229 -3.27 3.66 25.52
CA ASN A 229 -2.47 2.60 24.95
C ASN A 229 -1.79 3.10 23.67
N LEU A 230 -0.60 2.61 23.40
CA LEU A 230 0.13 2.91 22.15
C LEU A 230 0.39 1.64 21.35
N ILE A 231 -0.05 1.60 20.11
CA ILE A 231 0.46 0.69 19.08
C ILE A 231 1.54 1.47 18.31
N PHE A 232 2.79 1.13 18.53
CA PHE A 232 3.90 1.64 17.73
C PHE A 232 4.14 0.68 16.57
N ALA A 233 3.57 0.98 15.41
CA ALA A 233 3.69 0.22 14.18
C ALA A 233 4.21 1.12 13.05
N PRO A 234 5.53 1.39 13.00
CA PRO A 234 6.15 2.21 11.97
C PRO A 234 6.08 1.54 10.62
N HIS A 235 6.37 2.30 9.56
CA HIS A 235 6.55 1.71 8.23
C HIS A 235 7.53 0.55 8.29
N VAL A 236 7.17 -0.61 7.76
CA VAL A 236 7.90 -1.89 7.93
C VAL A 236 9.38 -1.81 7.56
N MET A 237 9.75 -0.95 6.62
CA MET A 237 11.15 -0.75 6.21
C MET A 237 11.97 0.13 7.17
N LEU A 238 11.35 0.79 8.16
CA LEU A 238 12.04 1.77 8.98
C LEU A 238 13.19 1.14 9.81
N PHE A 239 12.96 -0.08 10.31
CA PHE A 239 13.94 -0.81 11.14
C PHE A 239 14.55 -2.04 10.43
N GLU A 240 14.18 -2.28 9.17
CA GLU A 240 14.69 -3.42 8.39
C GLU A 240 16.19 -3.31 8.12
N ARG A 241 16.66 -2.08 7.91
CA ARG A 241 18.08 -1.79 7.63
C ARG A 241 18.64 -0.81 8.65
N PRO A 242 19.95 -0.88 8.97
CA PRO A 242 20.58 0.04 9.91
C PRO A 242 20.56 1.49 9.44
N TYR A 243 20.56 1.71 8.12
CA TYR A 243 20.52 3.04 7.49
C TYR A 243 19.38 3.10 6.48
N VAL A 244 18.67 4.22 6.46
CA VAL A 244 17.64 4.54 5.48
C VAL A 244 18.16 5.69 4.61
N ILE A 245 18.06 5.50 3.29
CA ILE A 245 18.53 6.45 2.29
C ILE A 245 17.33 7.03 1.55
N SER A 246 17.18 8.35 1.55
CA SER A 246 16.26 9.09 0.67
C SER A 246 17.05 9.59 -0.54
N ILE A 247 16.95 8.88 -1.66
CA ILE A 247 17.73 9.19 -2.87
C ILE A 247 17.31 10.54 -3.46
N ASP A 248 16.02 10.86 -3.41
CA ASP A 248 15.42 12.11 -3.89
C ASP A 248 15.92 13.36 -3.16
N LYS A 249 16.37 13.21 -1.90
CA LYS A 249 16.87 14.31 -1.06
C LYS A 249 18.34 14.12 -0.63
N LEU A 250 19.01 13.09 -1.13
CA LEU A 250 20.40 12.72 -0.78
C LEU A 250 20.63 12.69 0.74
N ARG A 251 19.61 12.24 1.49
CA ARG A 251 19.64 12.17 2.95
C ARG A 251 19.78 10.74 3.42
N ILE A 252 20.68 10.51 4.36
CA ILE A 252 20.93 9.21 5.01
C ILE A 252 20.75 9.41 6.50
N ASP A 253 19.90 8.59 7.11
CA ASP A 253 19.68 8.61 8.54
C ASP A 253 19.63 7.19 9.11
N ARG A 254 19.81 7.09 10.44
CA ARG A 254 19.80 5.84 11.17
C ARG A 254 18.59 5.77 12.08
N ALA A 255 17.71 4.77 11.87
CA ALA A 255 16.54 4.56 12.73
C ALA A 255 16.93 4.20 14.17
N GLY A 256 18.09 3.60 14.38
CA GLY A 256 18.55 3.18 15.69
C GLY A 256 17.90 1.87 16.15
N ARG A 257 17.82 1.68 17.47
CA ARG A 257 17.18 0.52 18.09
C ARG A 257 16.08 0.98 19.04
N ILE A 258 15.05 0.16 19.18
CA ILE A 258 14.00 0.36 20.17
C ILE A 258 14.51 -0.09 21.53
N ALA A 259 14.49 0.83 22.50
CA ALA A 259 14.92 0.53 23.86
C ALA A 259 13.96 -0.46 24.54
N GLU A 260 14.51 -1.30 25.39
CA GLU A 260 13.74 -2.35 26.08
C GLU A 260 12.65 -1.79 26.99
N LYS A 261 12.81 -0.59 27.54
CA LYS A 261 11.79 0.08 28.35
C LYS A 261 10.46 0.23 27.62
N TYR A 262 10.47 0.48 26.30
CA TYR A 262 9.25 0.62 25.50
C TYR A 262 8.55 -0.73 25.26
N ARG A 263 9.33 -1.82 25.13
CA ARG A 263 8.77 -3.17 24.96
C ARG A 263 8.17 -3.72 26.27
N ARG A 264 8.66 -3.25 27.41
CA ARG A 264 8.21 -3.68 28.74
C ARG A 264 7.06 -2.84 29.28
N ALA A 265 6.80 -1.67 28.70
CA ALA A 265 5.70 -0.82 29.12
C ALA A 265 4.35 -1.52 28.86
N PRO A 266 3.48 -1.65 29.87
CA PRO A 266 2.25 -2.45 29.75
C PRO A 266 1.22 -1.83 28.79
N ASN A 267 1.35 -0.54 28.52
CA ASN A 267 0.48 0.22 27.62
C ASN A 267 1.11 0.47 26.23
N ILE A 268 2.28 -0.11 25.92
CA ILE A 268 2.93 0.05 24.61
C ILE A 268 3.09 -1.32 23.94
N HIS A 269 2.53 -1.45 22.75
CA HIS A 269 2.79 -2.56 21.86
C HIS A 269 3.71 -2.12 20.74
N VAL A 270 4.87 -2.76 20.61
CA VAL A 270 5.86 -2.47 19.58
C VAL A 270 5.82 -3.56 18.52
N ASP A 271 5.40 -3.19 17.30
CA ASP A 271 5.42 -4.06 16.13
C ASP A 271 6.24 -3.43 15.01
N LEU A 272 7.35 -4.05 14.64
CA LEU A 272 8.29 -3.52 13.63
C LEU A 272 8.11 -4.15 12.25
N GLY A 273 7.02 -4.87 12.00
CA GLY A 273 6.77 -5.42 10.67
C GLY A 273 6.05 -6.77 10.63
N SER A 274 5.24 -7.11 11.61
CA SER A 274 4.34 -8.26 11.48
C SER A 274 3.25 -8.01 10.41
N PRO A 275 2.53 -9.02 9.97
CA PRO A 275 1.38 -8.84 9.08
C PRO A 275 0.34 -7.85 9.60
N ALA A 276 0.12 -7.78 10.91
CA ALA A 276 -0.84 -6.89 11.56
C ALA A 276 -0.54 -5.40 11.31
N SER A 277 0.72 -5.04 11.05
CA SER A 277 1.13 -3.66 10.73
C SER A 277 0.72 -3.23 9.31
N THR A 278 0.30 -4.17 8.46
CA THR A 278 0.01 -3.88 7.04
C THR A 278 -1.32 -4.42 6.54
N ASP A 279 -1.97 -5.35 7.27
CA ASP A 279 -3.24 -5.97 6.88
C ASP A 279 -4.49 -5.24 7.44
N MET A 280 -4.32 -4.01 7.91
CA MET A 280 -5.31 -3.15 8.55
C MET A 280 -5.71 -3.56 9.98
N THR A 281 -5.10 -4.58 10.58
CA THR A 281 -5.42 -4.96 11.97
C THR A 281 -5.28 -3.76 12.92
N TYR A 282 -4.17 -3.03 12.84
CA TYR A 282 -3.94 -1.88 13.74
C TYR A 282 -4.70 -0.63 13.33
N THR A 283 -4.85 -0.34 12.05
CA THR A 283 -5.67 0.79 11.59
C THR A 283 -7.14 0.61 11.96
N MET A 284 -7.63 -0.64 12.02
CA MET A 284 -8.98 -0.94 12.49
C MET A 284 -9.07 -0.98 14.03
N ALA A 285 -8.02 -1.38 14.74
CA ALA A 285 -8.03 -1.51 16.21
C ALA A 285 -7.96 -0.17 16.94
N ALA A 286 -7.17 0.79 16.43
CA ALA A 286 -6.89 2.04 17.12
C ALA A 286 -8.08 3.00 17.15
N ASP A 287 -8.13 3.83 18.19
CA ASP A 287 -9.12 4.88 18.39
C ASP A 287 -8.64 6.23 17.85
N ILE A 288 -7.33 6.47 17.90
CA ILE A 288 -6.68 7.71 17.47
C ILE A 288 -5.51 7.38 16.55
N TYR A 289 -5.37 8.11 15.45
CA TYR A 289 -4.21 8.04 14.57
C TYR A 289 -3.19 9.13 14.93
N LEU A 290 -1.94 8.73 15.08
CA LEU A 290 -0.78 9.63 15.23
C LEU A 290 0.22 9.30 14.12
N GLY A 291 0.55 10.26 13.27
CA GLY A 291 1.46 9.99 12.16
C GLY A 291 1.96 11.24 11.48
N ASP A 292 2.73 11.01 10.44
CA ASP A 292 3.32 12.06 9.60
C ASP A 292 2.81 11.95 8.14
N VAL A 293 3.65 11.58 7.18
CA VAL A 293 3.30 11.52 5.75
C VAL A 293 3.06 10.07 5.30
N SER A 294 2.39 9.28 6.12
CA SER A 294 2.06 7.88 5.81
C SER A 294 0.70 7.74 5.13
N SER A 295 0.64 6.98 4.04
CA SER A 295 -0.61 6.67 3.34
C SER A 295 -1.56 5.76 4.13
N GLN A 296 -1.11 5.13 5.21
CA GLN A 296 -1.96 4.30 6.07
C GLN A 296 -3.06 5.11 6.78
N VAL A 297 -2.90 6.44 6.90
CA VAL A 297 -3.98 7.28 7.41
C VAL A 297 -5.26 7.11 6.60
N TYR A 298 -5.18 6.98 5.28
CA TYR A 298 -6.36 6.76 4.44
C TYR A 298 -7.07 5.44 4.75
N GLU A 299 -6.33 4.39 5.09
CA GLU A 299 -6.94 3.12 5.55
C GLU A 299 -7.57 3.28 6.94
N PHE A 300 -7.00 4.11 7.81
CA PHE A 300 -7.58 4.44 9.10
C PHE A 300 -8.90 5.22 8.97
N LEU A 301 -9.00 6.09 7.97
CA LEU A 301 -10.21 6.89 7.68
C LEU A 301 -11.37 6.10 7.08
N LEU A 302 -11.26 4.77 6.90
CA LEU A 302 -12.39 3.90 6.57
C LEU A 302 -13.57 4.12 7.55
N GLU A 303 -13.25 4.38 8.80
CA GLU A 303 -14.15 4.90 9.83
C GLU A 303 -13.57 6.22 10.33
N PRO A 304 -14.26 7.38 10.17
CA PRO A 304 -13.78 8.66 10.69
C PRO A 304 -13.52 8.60 12.20
N ARG A 305 -12.29 8.92 12.60
CA ARG A 305 -11.82 8.90 14.00
C ARG A 305 -10.77 9.98 14.21
N PRO A 306 -10.50 10.41 15.45
CA PRO A 306 -9.50 11.43 15.76
C PRO A 306 -8.14 11.12 15.11
N CYS A 307 -7.56 12.13 14.45
CA CYS A 307 -6.22 12.09 13.88
C CYS A 307 -5.40 13.24 14.44
N LEU A 308 -4.10 13.01 14.62
CA LEU A 308 -3.10 14.02 14.99
C LEU A 308 -1.87 13.83 14.10
N PHE A 309 -1.40 14.92 13.51
CA PHE A 309 -0.27 14.88 12.58
C PHE A 309 0.96 15.58 13.16
N LEU A 310 2.12 15.06 12.80
CA LEU A 310 3.43 15.50 13.24
C LEU A 310 4.18 16.16 12.09
N ASN A 311 4.61 17.38 12.27
CA ASN A 311 5.39 18.17 11.32
C ASN A 311 6.82 18.42 11.81
N PRO A 312 7.67 17.38 11.88
CA PRO A 312 9.02 17.46 12.45
C PRO A 312 9.98 18.33 11.64
N HIS A 313 9.57 18.71 10.44
CA HIS A 313 10.40 19.46 9.48
C HIS A 313 9.88 20.88 9.22
N HIS A 314 8.85 21.32 9.95
CA HIS A 314 8.23 22.64 9.86
C HIS A 314 7.88 23.02 8.41
N VAL A 315 7.34 22.06 7.65
CA VAL A 315 6.95 22.30 6.25
C VAL A 315 5.69 23.17 6.19
N ALA A 316 5.64 24.09 5.24
CA ALA A 316 4.41 24.80 4.89
C ALA A 316 3.54 23.83 4.08
N TYR A 317 2.49 23.30 4.70
CA TYR A 317 1.67 22.22 4.14
C TYR A 317 0.29 22.70 3.64
N GLU A 318 -0.16 23.88 4.05
CA GLU A 318 -1.47 24.40 3.69
C GLU A 318 -1.56 24.58 2.17
N GLY A 319 -2.54 23.94 1.56
CA GLY A 319 -2.75 23.98 0.11
C GLY A 319 -1.84 23.08 -0.71
N ASP A 320 -0.84 22.42 -0.12
CA ASP A 320 0.00 21.44 -0.83
C ASP A 320 -0.73 20.08 -0.92
N PRO A 321 -1.03 19.60 -2.16
CA PRO A 321 -1.71 18.32 -2.36
C PRO A 321 -0.93 17.11 -1.83
N ASN A 322 0.38 17.25 -1.57
CA ASN A 322 1.20 16.17 -1.02
C ASN A 322 0.97 15.96 0.48
N TYR A 323 0.33 16.92 1.15
CA TYR A 323 -0.03 16.88 2.56
C TYR A 323 -1.55 16.97 2.78
N ALA A 324 -2.37 16.67 1.76
CA ALA A 324 -3.82 16.79 1.85
C ALA A 324 -4.44 16.01 3.03
N HIS A 325 -3.86 14.88 3.42
CA HIS A 325 -4.29 14.09 4.57
C HIS A 325 -4.14 14.80 5.93
N TRP A 326 -3.28 15.83 6.05
CA TRP A 326 -3.14 16.60 7.27
C TRP A 326 -4.36 17.50 7.56
N GLN A 327 -5.26 17.67 6.59
CA GLN A 327 -6.57 18.29 6.84
C GLN A 327 -7.51 17.43 7.71
N ALA A 328 -7.17 16.17 7.92
CA ALA A 328 -7.97 15.22 8.70
C ALA A 328 -7.86 15.38 10.22
N GLY A 329 -7.02 16.29 10.73
CA GLY A 329 -6.85 16.54 12.16
C GLY A 329 -5.86 17.65 12.45
N PRO A 330 -5.64 18.00 13.72
CA PRO A 330 -4.61 18.97 14.11
C PRO A 330 -3.22 18.54 13.67
N VAL A 331 -2.33 19.51 13.48
CA VAL A 331 -0.90 19.31 13.17
C VAL A 331 -0.08 19.98 14.26
N ILE A 332 0.94 19.29 14.79
CA ILE A 332 1.86 19.85 15.78
C ILE A 332 3.31 19.78 15.29
N ASP A 333 4.09 20.77 15.68
CA ASP A 333 5.50 20.92 15.32
C ASP A 333 6.44 20.44 16.44
N SER A 334 5.92 20.18 17.63
CA SER A 334 6.70 19.80 18.83
C SER A 334 6.02 18.72 19.65
N VAL A 335 6.82 17.79 20.22
CA VAL A 335 6.33 16.76 21.15
C VAL A 335 5.82 17.37 22.47
N ALA A 336 6.25 18.57 22.84
CA ALA A 336 5.72 19.27 24.02
C ALA A 336 4.20 19.55 23.93
N GLU A 337 3.67 19.61 22.69
CA GLU A 337 2.24 19.82 22.42
C GLU A 337 1.44 18.52 22.41
N LEU A 338 2.11 17.33 22.44
CA LEU A 338 1.48 16.04 22.18
C LEU A 338 0.28 15.74 23.09
N GLY A 339 0.42 15.95 24.41
CA GLY A 339 -0.65 15.69 25.37
C GLY A 339 -1.91 16.52 25.13
N PRO A 340 -1.79 17.86 25.17
CA PRO A 340 -2.91 18.75 24.83
C PRO A 340 -3.49 18.51 23.43
N ALA A 341 -2.66 18.19 22.43
CA ALA A 341 -3.09 17.97 21.06
C ALA A 341 -3.89 16.66 20.91
N LEU A 342 -3.53 15.58 21.63
CA LEU A 342 -4.32 14.35 21.67
C LEU A 342 -5.73 14.60 22.27
N GLU A 343 -5.81 15.37 23.35
CA GLU A 343 -7.08 15.75 23.95
C GLU A 343 -7.92 16.62 23.00
N ALA A 344 -7.28 17.60 22.35
CA ALA A 344 -7.93 18.46 21.36
C ALA A 344 -8.43 17.65 20.16
N ALA A 345 -7.62 16.73 19.62
CA ALA A 345 -8.03 15.89 18.49
C ALA A 345 -9.29 15.08 18.76
N VAL A 346 -9.45 14.59 20.00
CA VAL A 346 -10.66 13.89 20.43
C VAL A 346 -11.83 14.87 20.59
N ALA A 347 -11.61 16.01 21.28
CA ALA A 347 -12.66 16.97 21.58
C ALA A 347 -13.24 17.67 20.31
N THR A 348 -12.38 17.92 19.33
CA THR A 348 -12.76 18.62 18.08
C THR A 348 -13.00 17.67 16.89
N HIS A 349 -13.04 16.36 17.13
CA HIS A 349 -13.20 15.39 16.03
C HIS A 349 -14.44 15.66 15.17
N GLY A 350 -15.53 16.16 15.78
CA GLY A 350 -16.75 16.51 15.06
C GLY A 350 -16.53 17.48 13.90
N ASP A 351 -15.58 18.40 14.03
CA ASP A 351 -15.22 19.37 13.00
C ASP A 351 -14.44 18.74 11.84
N TYR A 352 -13.64 17.73 12.14
CA TYR A 352 -12.82 17.02 11.16
C TYR A 352 -13.54 15.85 10.48
N ALA A 353 -14.54 15.25 11.09
CA ALA A 353 -15.22 14.07 10.56
C ALA A 353 -15.77 14.26 9.14
N PRO A 354 -16.41 15.39 8.78
CA PRO A 354 -16.83 15.66 7.40
C PRO A 354 -15.67 15.75 6.42
N ILE A 355 -14.55 16.37 6.84
CA ILE A 355 -13.34 16.51 6.03
C ILE A 355 -12.72 15.14 5.80
N GLN A 356 -12.60 14.33 6.85
CA GLN A 356 -12.09 12.95 6.81
C GLN A 356 -12.90 12.11 5.82
N LYS A 357 -14.23 12.19 5.90
CA LYS A 357 -15.12 11.50 4.98
C LYS A 357 -14.89 11.94 3.53
N ALA A 358 -14.80 13.23 3.27
CA ALA A 358 -14.56 13.77 1.93
C ALA A 358 -13.19 13.32 1.38
N LEU A 359 -12.14 13.33 2.20
CA LEU A 359 -10.79 12.84 1.85
C LEU A 359 -10.82 11.34 1.52
N PHE A 360 -11.55 10.56 2.32
CA PHE A 360 -11.71 9.13 2.12
C PHE A 360 -12.47 8.84 0.82
N ASP A 361 -13.66 9.42 0.62
CA ASP A 361 -14.52 9.20 -0.54
C ASP A 361 -13.81 9.58 -1.86
N ARG A 362 -13.03 10.66 -1.87
CA ARG A 362 -12.23 11.05 -3.04
C ARG A 362 -11.02 10.13 -3.28
N SER A 363 -10.50 9.50 -2.23
CA SER A 363 -9.34 8.61 -2.31
C SER A 363 -9.72 7.19 -2.67
N PHE A 364 -10.90 6.74 -2.19
CA PHE A 364 -11.42 5.40 -2.40
C PHE A 364 -12.87 5.47 -2.86
N ASP A 365 -13.11 5.05 -4.09
CA ASP A 365 -14.44 4.94 -4.66
C ASP A 365 -15.05 3.59 -4.26
N LEU A 366 -15.55 3.49 -3.04
CA LEU A 366 -16.18 2.28 -2.52
C LEU A 366 -17.67 2.26 -2.90
N THR A 367 -18.13 1.10 -3.36
CA THR A 367 -19.51 0.82 -3.71
C THR A 367 -19.91 -0.53 -3.12
N ASP A 368 -21.19 -0.93 -3.30
CA ASP A 368 -21.65 -2.28 -2.91
C ASP A 368 -20.98 -3.39 -3.72
N GLU A 369 -20.47 -3.06 -4.93
CA GLU A 369 -19.70 -3.99 -5.73
C GLU A 369 -18.24 -4.01 -5.25
N PRO A 370 -17.66 -5.22 -5.00
CA PRO A 370 -16.27 -5.34 -4.58
C PRO A 370 -15.28 -4.65 -5.54
N SER A 371 -14.31 -3.95 -4.99
CA SER A 371 -13.28 -3.26 -5.78
C SER A 371 -12.51 -4.19 -6.70
N SER A 372 -12.27 -5.42 -6.26
CA SER A 372 -11.61 -6.47 -7.06
C SER A 372 -12.42 -6.89 -8.28
N GLU A 373 -13.75 -6.97 -8.17
CA GLU A 373 -14.64 -7.31 -9.30
C GLU A 373 -14.70 -6.16 -10.30
N ARG A 374 -14.77 -4.91 -9.83
CA ARG A 374 -14.67 -3.71 -10.68
C ARG A 374 -13.33 -3.64 -11.43
N ALA A 375 -12.23 -3.95 -10.74
CA ALA A 375 -10.90 -4.00 -11.32
C ALA A 375 -10.77 -5.13 -12.38
N ALA A 376 -11.31 -6.31 -12.08
CA ALA A 376 -11.34 -7.42 -13.02
C ALA A 376 -12.10 -7.05 -14.31
N ARG A 377 -13.26 -6.42 -14.17
CA ARG A 377 -14.05 -5.94 -15.30
C ARG A 377 -13.31 -4.87 -16.13
N ALA A 378 -12.61 -3.94 -15.45
CA ALA A 378 -11.80 -2.94 -16.14
C ALA A 378 -10.68 -3.59 -16.97
N ILE A 379 -9.99 -4.60 -16.43
CA ILE A 379 -8.96 -5.37 -17.15
C ILE A 379 -9.58 -6.06 -18.38
N LEU A 380 -10.72 -6.74 -18.22
CA LEU A 380 -11.40 -7.40 -19.33
C LEU A 380 -11.89 -6.38 -20.39
N GLY A 381 -12.31 -5.20 -19.96
CA GLY A 381 -12.68 -4.10 -20.86
C GLY A 381 -11.51 -3.63 -21.75
N VAL A 382 -10.32 -3.54 -21.16
CA VAL A 382 -9.06 -3.23 -21.92
C VAL A 382 -8.74 -4.31 -22.96
N LEU A 383 -9.17 -5.54 -22.73
CA LEU A 383 -8.97 -6.68 -23.63
C LEU A 383 -10.07 -6.83 -24.69
N GLY A 384 -11.11 -6.00 -24.64
CA GLY A 384 -12.26 -6.12 -25.55
C GLY A 384 -13.30 -7.17 -25.12
N ASP A 385 -13.14 -7.79 -23.98
CA ASP A 385 -13.99 -8.89 -23.50
C ASP A 385 -15.11 -8.45 -22.53
N ALA A 386 -15.46 -7.17 -22.51
CA ALA A 386 -16.49 -6.60 -21.65
C ALA A 386 -17.88 -7.29 -21.75
N LYS A 387 -18.14 -8.00 -22.88
CA LYS A 387 -19.39 -8.75 -23.11
C LYS A 387 -19.53 -10.00 -22.24
N THR A 388 -18.42 -10.58 -21.78
CA THR A 388 -18.43 -11.84 -21.01
C THR A 388 -18.95 -11.65 -19.59
N LEU A 389 -18.62 -10.53 -18.94
CA LEU A 389 -19.08 -10.20 -17.59
C LEU A 389 -20.54 -9.76 -17.53
N ALA A 390 -21.05 -9.09 -18.58
CA ALA A 390 -22.45 -8.70 -18.64
C ALA A 390 -23.41 -9.89 -18.77
N ARG A 391 -22.98 -10.95 -19.46
CA ARG A 391 -23.76 -12.20 -19.59
C ARG A 391 -23.92 -12.95 -18.27
N GLN A 392 -22.92 -12.94 -17.38
CA GLN A 392 -22.99 -13.65 -16.10
C GLN A 392 -23.93 -12.96 -15.09
N LYS A 393 -24.04 -11.62 -15.10
CA LYS A 393 -25.01 -10.91 -14.25
C LYS A 393 -26.47 -11.14 -14.68
N GLY A 394 -26.74 -11.37 -15.96
CA GLY A 394 -28.06 -11.72 -16.46
C GLY A 394 -28.55 -13.13 -16.04
N LEU A 395 -27.64 -14.04 -15.73
CA LEU A 395 -27.96 -15.39 -15.29
C LEU A 395 -28.21 -15.49 -13.76
N CYS A 396 -27.68 -14.55 -12.96
CA CYS A 396 -27.94 -14.50 -11.51
C CYS A 396 -29.22 -13.72 -11.13
N ALA A 397 -29.82 -12.99 -12.07
CA ALA A 397 -31.07 -12.22 -11.84
C ALA A 397 -32.35 -13.00 -12.20
N VAL A 398 -32.21 -14.27 -12.63
CA VAL A 398 -33.33 -15.15 -13.08
C VAL A 398 -33.27 -16.52 -12.37
N ALA A 399 -32.65 -16.60 -11.19
CA ALA A 399 -32.69 -17.81 -10.37
C ALA A 399 -33.25 -17.50 -8.96
#